data_b9025f38132b5aeb7698aa3fdb93e855
#
_entry.id   b9025f38132b5aeb7698aa3fdb93e855
#
_cell.length_a   1.000
_cell.length_b   1.000
_cell.length_c   1.000
_cell.angle_alpha   90.00
_cell.angle_beta   90.00
_cell.angle_gamma   90.00
#
_symmetry.space_group_name_H-M   'P 1'
#
loop_
_entity.id
_entity.type
_entity.pdbx_description
1 polymer ?
#
loop_
_entity_poly.entity_id
_entity_poly.type
_entity_poly.pdbx_seq_one_letter_code
_entity_poly.pdbx_strand_id
1 'polypeptide(L)'
;MAIKSLKFRRNLYYLPVFGELLLLALQTHLKDADGLVPVPLHRWRQALRGFNQAHELARFISHRSGLPIAKNVMRVRATRTQSGLTADERKQNLKNVFELAGQLTIRRPVIVDDVMTTGETCNQLARTLLAAGAERVHVLIIARAQHADFTPADGS
;
A
#
# COMPACT_ATOMS: atom_id res chain seq x y z
N MET A 1 21.97 9.53 3.84
CA MET A 1 21.35 10.42 4.83
C MET A 1 19.90 10.66 4.46
N ALA A 2 18.97 10.46 5.35
CA ALA A 2 17.69 11.15 5.44
C ALA A 2 16.37 10.53 4.97
N ILE A 3 16.27 9.37 4.38
CA ILE A 3 14.92 8.79 4.20
C ILE A 3 14.46 7.98 5.44
N LYS A 4 15.37 7.68 6.36
CA LYS A 4 15.01 7.02 7.64
C LYS A 4 14.22 7.92 8.62
N SER A 5 14.20 9.23 8.41
CA SER A 5 13.48 10.19 9.29
C SER A 5 12.11 10.60 8.75
N LEU A 6 11.73 10.22 7.54
CA LEU A 6 10.35 10.31 7.04
C LEU A 6 9.46 9.19 7.61
N LYS A 7 9.74 8.75 8.83
CA LYS A 7 8.72 8.13 9.65
C LYS A 7 7.74 9.23 10.02
N PHE A 8 6.74 9.41 9.19
CA PHE A 8 5.57 10.26 9.40
C PHE A 8 4.81 9.83 10.66
N ARG A 9 5.51 9.82 11.79
CA ARG A 9 4.90 9.69 13.11
C ARG A 9 4.22 11.02 13.40
N ARG A 10 2.91 11.10 13.20
CA ARG A 10 2.00 12.18 13.60
C ARG A 10 1.99 13.48 12.80
N ASN A 11 2.59 13.59 11.64
CA ASN A 11 2.54 14.85 10.89
C ASN A 11 1.57 14.75 9.70
N LEU A 12 0.28 14.94 9.96
CA LEU A 12 -0.76 15.11 8.93
C LEU A 12 -0.59 16.41 8.12
N TYR A 13 0.36 17.27 8.49
CA TYR A 13 0.62 18.55 7.81
C TYR A 13 1.01 18.40 6.33
N TYR A 14 1.68 17.29 5.98
CA TYR A 14 2.08 17.03 4.60
C TYR A 14 1.05 16.27 3.78
N LEU A 15 -0.03 15.80 4.40
CA LEU A 15 -1.07 15.02 3.74
C LEU A 15 -1.71 15.77 2.56
N PRO A 16 -2.03 17.08 2.63
CA PRO A 16 -2.55 17.81 1.48
C PRO A 16 -1.57 17.86 0.31
N VAL A 17 -0.28 18.10 0.57
CA VAL A 17 0.75 18.19 -0.48
C VAL A 17 0.91 16.85 -1.19
N PHE A 18 1.06 15.76 -0.43
CA PHE A 18 1.18 14.43 -1.01
C PHE A 18 -0.11 13.95 -1.66
N GLY A 19 -1.26 14.31 -1.07
CA GLY A 19 -2.57 14.03 -1.64
C GLY A 19 -2.75 14.67 -3.01
N GLU A 20 -2.37 15.93 -3.19
CA GLU A 20 -2.41 16.63 -4.48
C GLU A 20 -1.46 16.00 -5.50
N LEU A 21 -0.24 15.63 -5.11
CA LEU A 21 0.70 14.94 -6.01
C LEU A 21 0.16 13.59 -6.48
N LEU A 22 -0.40 12.80 -5.57
CA LEU A 22 -1.01 11.53 -5.91
C LEU A 22 -2.27 11.70 -6.76
N LEU A 23 -3.08 12.72 -6.50
CA LEU A 23 -4.25 13.04 -7.31
C LEU A 23 -3.86 13.42 -8.74
N LEU A 24 -2.82 14.23 -8.90
CA LEU A 24 -2.28 14.58 -10.22
C LEU A 24 -1.79 13.33 -10.97
N ALA A 25 -1.04 12.45 -10.30
CA ALA A 25 -0.58 11.20 -10.89
C ALA A 25 -1.75 10.28 -11.29
N LEU A 26 -2.78 10.17 -10.45
CA LEU A 26 -4.00 9.43 -10.75
C LEU A 26 -4.67 9.97 -12.02
N GLN A 27 -4.92 11.27 -12.08
CA GLN A 27 -5.60 11.93 -13.21
C GLN A 27 -4.81 11.86 -14.52
N THR A 28 -3.48 11.85 -14.43
CA THR A 28 -2.61 11.82 -15.60
C THR A 28 -2.43 10.41 -16.15
N HIS A 29 -2.19 9.44 -15.27
CA HIS A 29 -1.71 8.11 -15.66
C HIS A 29 -2.70 6.98 -15.43
N LEU A 30 -3.72 7.15 -14.58
CA LEU A 30 -4.65 6.10 -14.15
C LEU A 30 -6.11 6.47 -14.43
N LYS A 31 -6.39 7.00 -15.61
CA LYS A 31 -7.72 7.52 -16.00
C LYS A 31 -8.81 6.45 -16.04
N ASP A 32 -8.43 5.19 -16.19
CA ASP A 32 -9.33 4.04 -16.24
C ASP A 32 -9.63 3.45 -14.85
N ALA A 33 -9.01 3.98 -13.79
CA ALA A 33 -9.26 3.54 -12.42
C ALA A 33 -10.70 3.83 -11.99
N ASP A 34 -11.31 2.89 -11.27
CA ASP A 34 -12.70 2.98 -10.83
C ASP A 34 -12.89 2.87 -9.31
N GLY A 35 -11.78 2.80 -8.55
CA GLY A 35 -11.82 2.86 -7.09
C GLY A 35 -10.46 2.77 -6.42
N LEU A 36 -10.44 3.09 -5.13
CA LEU A 36 -9.24 3.15 -4.30
C LEU A 36 -9.23 2.05 -3.26
N VAL A 37 -8.08 1.44 -3.05
CA VAL A 37 -7.85 0.42 -2.03
C VAL A 37 -6.66 0.86 -1.17
N PRO A 38 -6.86 1.57 -0.06
CA PRO A 38 -5.78 1.89 0.85
C PRO A 38 -5.23 0.60 1.47
N VAL A 39 -3.90 0.48 1.55
CA VAL A 39 -3.25 -0.67 2.19
C VAL A 39 -3.73 -0.79 3.63
N PRO A 40 -4.41 -1.89 4.01
CA PRO A 40 -4.92 -2.04 5.36
C PRO A 40 -3.78 -2.25 6.36
N LEU A 41 -3.84 -1.54 7.48
CA LEU A 41 -2.99 -1.84 8.63
C LEU A 41 -3.52 -3.06 9.39
N HIS A 42 -2.62 -3.82 9.96
CA HIS A 42 -3.02 -4.85 10.93
C HIS A 42 -3.65 -4.18 12.16
N ARG A 43 -4.74 -4.77 12.72
CA ARG A 43 -5.53 -4.20 13.83
C ARG A 43 -4.67 -3.70 14.99
N TRP A 44 -3.62 -4.44 15.38
CA TRP A 44 -2.68 -4.04 16.42
C TRP A 44 -1.88 -2.76 16.07
N ARG A 45 -1.47 -2.61 14.82
CA ARG A 45 -0.75 -1.41 14.39
C ARG A 45 -1.68 -0.20 14.29
N GLN A 46 -2.92 -0.43 13.92
CA GLN A 46 -3.95 0.61 13.88
C GLN A 46 -4.28 1.10 15.29
N ALA A 47 -4.43 0.20 16.26
CA ALA A 47 -4.66 0.55 17.67
C ALA A 47 -3.49 1.33 18.28
N LEU A 48 -2.24 0.97 17.95
CA LEU A 48 -1.04 1.65 18.45
C LEU A 48 -0.76 3.00 17.76
N ARG A 49 -1.13 3.16 16.49
CA ARG A 49 -0.84 4.38 15.70
C ARG A 49 -1.98 5.38 15.69
N GLY A 50 -3.22 4.96 15.98
CA GLY A 50 -4.41 5.79 15.99
C GLY A 50 -4.95 6.16 14.61
N PHE A 51 -4.16 6.00 13.52
CA PHE A 51 -4.59 6.30 12.15
C PHE A 51 -3.80 5.48 11.11
N ASN A 52 -4.37 5.36 9.91
CA ASN A 52 -3.77 4.72 8.75
C ASN A 52 -3.47 5.78 7.69
N GLN A 53 -2.20 6.07 7.44
CA GLN A 53 -1.75 7.08 6.46
C GLN A 53 -2.27 6.79 5.05
N ALA A 54 -2.20 5.53 4.60
CA ALA A 54 -2.74 5.12 3.31
C ALA A 54 -4.25 5.41 3.21
N HIS A 55 -4.98 5.21 4.30
CA HIS A 55 -6.42 5.50 4.34
C HIS A 55 -6.71 7.00 4.27
N GLU A 56 -5.95 7.83 4.99
CA GLU A 56 -6.12 9.29 4.93
C GLU A 56 -5.77 9.85 3.55
N LEU A 57 -4.72 9.34 2.90
CA LEU A 57 -4.40 9.68 1.51
C LEU A 57 -5.52 9.26 0.56
N ALA A 58 -6.03 8.04 0.69
CA ALA A 58 -7.14 7.57 -0.13
C ALA A 58 -8.42 8.40 0.09
N ARG A 59 -8.72 8.84 1.33
CA ARG A 59 -9.85 9.74 1.61
C ARG A 59 -9.68 11.09 0.92
N PHE A 60 -8.49 11.67 0.98
CA PHE A 60 -8.19 12.93 0.30
C PHE A 60 -8.41 12.80 -1.22
N ILE A 61 -7.84 11.75 -1.83
CA ILE A 61 -7.98 11.49 -3.27
C ILE A 61 -9.45 11.23 -3.63
N SER A 62 -10.14 10.39 -2.86
CA SER A 62 -11.56 10.07 -3.07
C SER A 62 -12.44 11.31 -3.08
N HIS A 63 -12.26 12.20 -2.11
CA HIS A 63 -13.02 13.45 -2.02
C HIS A 63 -12.84 14.36 -3.24
N ARG A 64 -11.64 14.37 -3.84
CA ARG A 64 -11.31 15.23 -4.99
C ARG A 64 -11.58 14.57 -6.34
N SER A 65 -11.46 13.26 -6.45
CA SER A 65 -11.65 12.51 -7.70
C SER A 65 -13.06 11.92 -7.86
N GLY A 66 -13.80 11.76 -6.77
CA GLY A 66 -15.07 11.04 -6.76
C GLY A 66 -14.94 9.52 -6.75
N LEU A 67 -13.72 8.96 -6.77
CA LEU A 67 -13.52 7.50 -6.76
C LEU A 67 -13.89 6.89 -5.40
N PRO A 68 -14.66 5.79 -5.37
CA PRO A 68 -15.02 5.11 -4.13
C PRO A 68 -13.82 4.45 -3.48
N ILE A 69 -13.85 4.33 -2.15
CA ILE A 69 -12.87 3.56 -1.38
C ILE A 69 -13.44 2.20 -1.03
N ALA A 70 -12.71 1.12 -1.32
CA ALA A 70 -13.05 -0.22 -0.88
C ALA A 70 -12.98 -0.33 0.65
N LYS A 71 -14.09 -0.72 1.28
CA LYS A 71 -14.21 -0.87 2.75
C LYS A 71 -14.08 -2.31 3.22
N ASN A 72 -14.13 -3.25 2.30
CA ASN A 72 -14.23 -4.68 2.56
C ASN A 72 -12.91 -5.43 2.44
N VAL A 73 -11.79 -4.73 2.31
CA VAL A 73 -10.44 -5.32 2.28
C VAL A 73 -9.82 -5.25 3.68
N MET A 74 -9.43 -6.38 4.21
CA MET A 74 -8.88 -6.50 5.56
C MET A 74 -7.53 -7.18 5.57
N ARG A 75 -6.66 -6.78 6.50
CA ARG A 75 -5.41 -7.49 6.78
C ARG A 75 -5.63 -8.45 7.94
N VAL A 76 -5.63 -9.74 7.66
CA VAL A 76 -5.94 -10.79 8.65
C VAL A 76 -4.70 -11.32 9.36
N ARG A 77 -3.50 -11.12 8.82
CA ARG A 77 -2.24 -11.54 9.44
C ARG A 77 -1.26 -10.39 9.63
N ALA A 78 -0.63 -10.34 10.82
CA ALA A 78 0.54 -9.50 11.03
C ALA A 78 1.75 -10.20 10.41
N THR A 79 2.31 -9.65 9.33
CA THR A 79 3.64 -10.06 8.89
C THR A 79 4.65 -9.59 9.93
N ARG A 80 5.13 -10.50 10.77
CA ARG A 80 6.30 -10.27 11.62
C ARG A 80 7.52 -10.16 10.71
N THR A 81 8.45 -9.26 11.04
CA THR A 81 9.84 -9.30 10.57
C THR A 81 10.40 -10.66 10.96
N GLN A 82 10.59 -11.56 10.00
CA GLN A 82 10.85 -12.96 10.27
C GLN A 82 12.36 -13.23 10.22
N SER A 83 13.02 -13.02 11.35
CA SER A 83 14.27 -13.71 11.63
C SER A 83 13.90 -15.11 12.15
N GLY A 84 14.23 -16.18 11.38
CA GLY A 84 14.16 -17.55 11.86
C GLY A 84 13.25 -18.55 11.14
N LEU A 85 12.52 -18.14 10.08
CA LEU A 85 11.68 -19.10 9.32
C LEU A 85 12.40 -19.67 8.08
N THR A 86 12.15 -20.93 7.78
CA THR A 86 12.61 -21.61 6.55
C THR A 86 11.93 -21.01 5.30
N ALA A 87 12.48 -21.27 4.11
CA ALA A 87 11.94 -20.74 2.86
C ALA A 87 10.50 -21.22 2.58
N ASP A 88 10.15 -22.45 2.98
CA ASP A 88 8.82 -23.02 2.79
C ASP A 88 7.81 -22.46 3.78
N GLU A 89 8.22 -22.23 5.03
CA GLU A 89 7.38 -21.53 6.02
C GLU A 89 7.13 -20.08 5.63
N ARG A 90 8.10 -19.41 4.99
CA ARG A 90 7.91 -18.08 4.40
C ARG A 90 6.88 -18.11 3.28
N LYS A 91 6.92 -19.10 2.37
CA LYS A 91 5.94 -19.25 1.29
C LYS A 91 4.53 -19.54 1.81
N GLN A 92 4.40 -20.34 2.86
CA GLN A 92 3.10 -20.65 3.47
C GLN A 92 2.56 -19.50 4.33
N ASN A 93 3.42 -18.76 5.05
CA ASN A 93 3.02 -17.59 5.82
C ASN A 93 2.66 -16.37 4.96
N LEU A 94 3.08 -16.35 3.69
CA LEU A 94 2.75 -15.30 2.73
C LEU A 94 1.40 -15.51 2.03
N LYS A 95 0.77 -16.68 2.17
CA LYS A 95 -0.56 -16.93 1.65
C LYS A 95 -1.61 -16.33 2.61
N ASN A 96 -2.46 -15.45 2.06
CA ASN A 96 -3.62 -14.89 2.72
C ASN A 96 -3.32 -13.86 3.84
N VAL A 97 -2.50 -12.85 3.53
CA VAL A 97 -2.31 -11.67 4.41
C VAL A 97 -3.52 -10.75 4.35
N PHE A 98 -4.18 -10.71 3.21
CA PHE A 98 -5.38 -9.91 2.97
C PHE A 98 -6.57 -10.78 2.60
N GLU A 99 -7.74 -10.37 3.04
CA GLU A 99 -9.02 -10.99 2.72
C GLU A 99 -10.05 -9.93 2.34
N LEU A 100 -11.00 -10.33 1.49
CA LEU A 100 -12.19 -9.53 1.19
C LEU A 100 -13.39 -10.07 1.97
N ALA A 101 -14.13 -9.16 2.61
CA ALA A 101 -15.44 -9.46 3.18
C ALA A 101 -16.50 -9.19 2.10
N GLY A 102 -16.89 -10.25 1.38
CA GLY A 102 -17.87 -10.16 0.29
C GLY A 102 -17.25 -9.92 -1.10
N GLN A 103 -18.04 -9.38 -2.03
CA GLN A 103 -17.62 -9.19 -3.41
C GLN A 103 -16.82 -7.91 -3.62
N LEU A 104 -15.88 -7.96 -4.55
CA LEU A 104 -15.18 -6.78 -5.06
C LEU A 104 -16.05 -6.10 -6.13
N THR A 105 -16.46 -4.87 -5.90
CA THR A 105 -17.26 -4.09 -6.86
C THR A 105 -16.41 -3.22 -7.79
N ILE A 106 -15.13 -3.07 -7.47
CA ILE A 106 -14.15 -2.26 -8.21
C ILE A 106 -13.41 -3.18 -9.18
N ARG A 107 -13.43 -2.84 -10.46
CA ARG A 107 -12.79 -3.66 -11.51
C ARG A 107 -11.33 -3.28 -11.76
N ARG A 108 -10.98 -2.00 -11.61
CA ARG A 108 -9.63 -1.45 -11.83
C ARG A 108 -9.18 -0.64 -10.62
N PRO A 109 -8.99 -1.32 -9.46
CA PRO A 109 -8.60 -0.67 -8.22
C PRO A 109 -7.20 -0.07 -8.29
N VAL A 110 -7.03 1.03 -7.56
CA VAL A 110 -5.73 1.64 -7.26
C VAL A 110 -5.40 1.38 -5.80
N ILE A 111 -4.35 0.60 -5.56
CA ILE A 111 -3.77 0.44 -4.22
C ILE A 111 -3.09 1.75 -3.85
N VAL A 112 -3.40 2.29 -2.68
CA VAL A 112 -2.79 3.51 -2.15
C VAL A 112 -1.96 3.16 -0.93
N ASP A 113 -0.68 3.56 -0.93
CA ASP A 113 0.24 3.42 0.21
C ASP A 113 1.12 4.67 0.36
N ASP A 114 1.75 4.87 1.54
CA ASP A 114 2.66 5.99 1.77
C ASP A 114 4.07 5.67 1.25
N VAL A 115 4.69 4.59 1.71
CA VAL A 115 6.06 4.20 1.38
C VAL A 115 6.16 2.72 1.05
N MET A 116 6.58 2.43 -0.15
CA MET A 116 6.89 1.06 -0.58
C MET A 116 8.38 0.76 -0.35
N THR A 117 8.68 -0.32 0.36
CA THR A 117 10.05 -0.85 0.50
C THR A 117 10.31 -1.91 -0.58
N THR A 118 10.04 -3.16 -0.30
CA THR A 118 10.20 -4.29 -1.23
C THR A 118 9.04 -4.43 -2.22
N GLY A 119 7.89 -3.80 -1.95
CA GLY A 119 6.67 -3.96 -2.72
C GLY A 119 5.86 -5.21 -2.39
N GLU A 120 6.33 -6.06 -1.47
CA GLU A 120 5.68 -7.34 -1.15
C GLU A 120 4.24 -7.16 -0.65
N THR A 121 3.99 -6.14 0.19
CA THR A 121 2.64 -5.81 0.68
C THR A 121 1.68 -5.48 -0.48
N CYS A 122 2.13 -4.61 -1.40
CA CYS A 122 1.34 -4.24 -2.57
C CYS A 122 1.11 -5.43 -3.51
N ASN A 123 2.13 -6.28 -3.71
CA ASN A 123 2.02 -7.49 -4.53
C ASN A 123 0.99 -8.48 -3.96
N GLN A 124 1.01 -8.71 -2.66
CA GLN A 124 0.05 -9.61 -2.02
C GLN A 124 -1.37 -9.06 -2.09
N LEU A 125 -1.55 -7.77 -1.84
CA LEU A 125 -2.84 -7.12 -1.96
C LEU A 125 -3.35 -7.17 -3.41
N ALA A 126 -2.48 -6.90 -4.39
CA ALA A 126 -2.82 -6.99 -5.81
C ALA A 126 -3.27 -8.40 -6.21
N ARG A 127 -2.55 -9.45 -5.76
CA ARG A 127 -2.97 -10.85 -6.00
C ARG A 127 -4.34 -11.16 -5.41
N THR A 128 -4.63 -10.66 -4.20
CA THR A 128 -5.93 -10.82 -3.55
C THR A 128 -7.04 -10.14 -4.35
N LEU A 129 -6.80 -8.93 -4.85
CA LEU A 129 -7.78 -8.19 -5.66
C LEU A 129 -8.02 -8.83 -7.03
N LEU A 130 -6.95 -9.30 -7.70
CA LEU A 130 -7.06 -10.02 -8.97
C LEU A 130 -7.83 -11.34 -8.81
N ALA A 131 -7.55 -12.10 -7.74
CA ALA A 131 -8.27 -13.33 -7.43
C ALA A 131 -9.76 -13.07 -7.11
N ALA A 132 -10.10 -11.87 -6.64
CA ALA A 132 -11.47 -11.43 -6.37
C ALA A 132 -12.20 -10.86 -7.60
N GLY A 133 -11.56 -10.86 -8.79
CA GLY A 133 -12.19 -10.45 -10.04
C GLY A 133 -11.79 -9.05 -10.56
N ALA A 134 -10.79 -8.41 -9.98
CA ALA A 134 -10.24 -7.19 -10.57
C ALA A 134 -9.61 -7.50 -11.94
N GLU A 135 -9.85 -6.64 -12.92
CA GLU A 135 -9.28 -6.78 -14.29
C GLU A 135 -7.82 -6.33 -14.33
N ARG A 136 -7.52 -5.28 -13.59
CA ARG A 136 -6.20 -4.66 -13.49
C ARG A 136 -6.07 -4.01 -12.13
N VAL A 137 -4.86 -4.02 -11.58
CA VAL A 137 -4.55 -3.37 -10.31
C VAL A 137 -3.41 -2.37 -10.54
N HIS A 138 -3.65 -1.13 -10.13
CA HIS A 138 -2.65 -0.06 -10.12
C HIS A 138 -2.13 0.15 -8.71
N VAL A 139 -0.93 0.75 -8.60
CA VAL A 139 -0.32 1.11 -7.30
C VAL A 139 0.08 2.57 -7.33
N LEU A 140 -0.32 3.32 -6.32
CA LEU A 140 -0.05 4.73 -6.14
C LEU A 140 0.63 4.92 -4.79
N ILE A 141 1.88 5.40 -4.81
CA ILE A 141 2.73 5.57 -3.62
C ILE A 141 3.42 6.93 -3.63
N ILE A 142 3.72 7.47 -2.45
CA ILE A 142 4.47 8.73 -2.32
C ILE A 142 5.96 8.50 -2.60
N ALA A 143 6.53 7.45 -2.03
CA ALA A 143 7.95 7.16 -2.15
C ALA A 143 8.26 5.66 -2.18
N ARG A 144 9.35 5.31 -2.87
CA ARG A 144 9.96 3.99 -2.80
C ARG A 144 11.28 4.09 -2.03
N ALA A 145 11.41 3.33 -0.94
CA ALA A 145 12.68 3.22 -0.24
C ALA A 145 13.62 2.34 -1.08
N GLN A 146 14.74 2.91 -1.52
CA GLN A 146 15.80 2.13 -2.14
C GLN A 146 16.57 1.37 -1.03
N HIS A 147 16.77 0.07 -1.19
CA HIS A 147 17.78 -0.62 -0.41
C HIS A 147 19.15 -0.08 -0.83
N ALA A 148 19.91 0.42 0.14
CA ALA A 148 21.26 0.91 -0.06
C ALA A 148 22.25 -0.28 -0.13
N ASP A 149 22.07 -1.22 -1.08
CA ASP A 149 23.01 -2.30 -1.38
C ASP A 149 23.53 -2.16 -2.82
N PHE A 150 23.88 -0.93 -3.20
CA PHE A 150 24.78 -0.74 -4.31
C PHE A 150 26.16 -0.41 -3.73
N THR A 151 26.94 -1.43 -3.42
CA THR A 151 28.38 -1.32 -3.32
C THR A 151 28.90 -1.42 -4.76
N PRO A 152 29.43 -0.35 -5.37
CA PRO A 152 30.12 -0.50 -6.62
C PRO A 152 31.34 -1.38 -6.32
N ALA A 153 31.51 -2.49 -7.08
CA ALA A 153 32.73 -3.24 -7.06
C ALA A 153 33.85 -2.28 -7.47
N ASP A 154 34.78 -2.03 -6.54
CA ASP A 154 36.01 -1.30 -6.81
C ASP A 154 36.70 -2.02 -7.95
N GLY A 155 36.77 -1.36 -9.11
CA GLY A 155 37.61 -1.75 -10.22
C GLY A 155 39.06 -1.49 -9.81
N SER A 156 39.83 -2.57 -9.71
CA SER A 156 41.29 -2.58 -9.78
C SER A 156 41.70 -2.90 -11.17
#